data_e9da6b6df062231d9f0001641b86bd7d
#
_entry.id   e9da6b6df062231d9f0001641b86bd7d
#
_cell.length_a   1.000
_cell.length_b   1.000
_cell.length_c   1.000
_cell.angle_alpha   90.00
_cell.angle_beta   90.00
_cell.angle_gamma   90.00
#
_symmetry.space_group_name_H-M   'P 1'
#
loop_
_entity.id
_entity.type
_entity.pdbx_description
1 polymer ?
#
loop_
_entity_poly.entity_id
_entity_poly.type
_entity_poly.pdbx_seq_one_letter_code
_entity_poly.pdbx_strand_id
1 'polypeptide(L)'
;MKIIVLGAGLIGGPMVRDLVNDPDLIITVVDRQTANLDKLGADFKGIRITSDLADKGNLQKLIQDQDIVLSAVPGYLGYETLKTVIEAGKNIVDIAFSPEDIFTLDERARSMGVIAVVDMGVAPGMSNLLTGYADSMLDKTEKVTIYVGGLPRIRQWPWEYKAVFSPVDVIEEYTRPARFVDRGQMVIKPALSDPELLDFPGIGTLEAFNSDGLRTLMATIQAPTMIEKTLRYAGHIEKIRVLRDAGFFSTDPIEIHGASIRPLDLTTRLLFPKWKLNEGEEDITIMQVIVEGIKDHEPVRFIWDLYDTYDPVSGVHSMARTTGYTATMAVRMIAHRLYREKGISPPEFIGKNHLCVEFILEGLRERGVVYEMREERGERREEN
;
A
#
# COMPACT_ATOMS: atom_id res chain seq x y z
N MET A 1 3.87 1.36 25.65
CA MET A 1 4.21 0.22 24.79
C MET A 1 5.39 0.60 23.90
N LYS A 2 6.35 -0.29 23.64
CA LYS A 2 7.55 -0.03 22.84
C LYS A 2 7.30 -0.41 21.38
N ILE A 3 7.39 0.56 20.49
CA ILE A 3 7.21 0.38 19.06
C ILE A 3 8.52 0.69 18.32
N ILE A 4 8.91 -0.19 17.42
CA ILE A 4 10.04 0.07 16.53
C ILE A 4 9.54 0.24 15.09
N VAL A 5 9.96 1.33 14.45
CA VAL A 5 9.67 1.61 13.04
C VAL A 5 10.92 1.32 12.21
N LEU A 6 10.79 0.42 11.26
CA LEU A 6 11.85 -0.01 10.35
C LEU A 6 11.74 0.77 9.04
N GLY A 7 12.62 1.74 8.86
CA GLY A 7 12.62 2.69 7.75
C GLY A 7 12.05 4.07 8.14
N ALA A 8 12.79 5.14 7.83
CA ALA A 8 12.42 6.54 8.03
C ALA A 8 12.38 7.30 6.70
N GLY A 9 12.04 6.61 5.60
CA GLY A 9 11.92 7.18 4.27
C GLY A 9 10.67 8.04 4.09
N LEU A 10 10.20 8.16 2.84
CA LEU A 10 9.04 8.99 2.46
C LEU A 10 7.77 8.65 3.23
N ILE A 11 7.53 7.37 3.53
CA ILE A 11 6.35 6.90 4.26
C ILE A 11 6.66 6.71 5.75
N GLY A 12 7.78 6.05 6.09
CA GLY A 12 8.14 5.75 7.48
C GLY A 12 8.38 6.98 8.35
N GLY A 13 8.94 8.06 7.79
CA GLY A 13 9.14 9.32 8.52
C GLY A 13 7.82 9.92 9.04
N PRO A 14 6.79 10.12 8.19
CA PRO A 14 5.44 10.50 8.61
C PRO A 14 4.80 9.55 9.62
N MET A 15 4.96 8.23 9.48
CA MET A 15 4.48 7.25 10.48
C MET A 15 5.09 7.50 11.86
N VAL A 16 6.38 7.72 11.91
CA VAL A 16 7.11 8.01 13.17
C VAL A 16 6.58 9.30 13.81
N ARG A 17 6.36 10.35 13.01
CA ARG A 17 5.82 11.63 13.51
C ARG A 17 4.39 11.50 14.03
N ASP A 18 3.58 10.64 13.43
CA ASP A 18 2.22 10.37 13.90
C ASP A 18 2.23 9.59 15.22
N LEU A 19 3.05 8.54 15.32
CA LEU A 19 3.10 7.68 16.51
C LEU A 19 3.72 8.37 17.73
N VAL A 20 4.71 9.24 17.55
CA VAL A 20 5.41 9.89 18.66
C VAL A 20 4.52 10.86 19.44
N ASN A 21 3.40 11.27 18.88
CA ASN A 21 2.40 12.11 19.56
C ASN A 21 1.51 11.33 20.52
N ASP A 22 1.56 10.00 20.49
CA ASP A 22 0.81 9.15 21.40
C ASP A 22 1.62 8.95 22.71
N PRO A 23 1.12 9.45 23.86
CA PRO A 23 1.87 9.44 25.12
C PRO A 23 2.12 8.04 25.67
N ASP A 24 1.34 7.05 25.27
CA ASP A 24 1.45 5.67 25.73
C ASP A 24 2.47 4.86 24.93
N LEU A 25 3.04 5.44 23.86
CA LEU A 25 3.98 4.79 22.97
C LEU A 25 5.41 5.31 23.15
N ILE A 26 6.36 4.41 23.20
CA ILE A 26 7.79 4.70 23.18
C ILE A 26 8.31 4.29 21.81
N ILE A 27 8.72 5.27 21.02
CA ILE A 27 9.06 5.06 19.60
C ILE A 27 10.57 4.94 19.42
N THR A 28 10.99 3.86 18.78
CA THR A 28 12.34 3.68 18.22
C THR A 28 12.21 3.69 16.71
N VAL A 29 13.08 4.40 16.01
CA VAL A 29 13.13 4.42 14.56
C VAL A 29 14.50 4.02 14.06
N VAL A 30 14.54 3.19 13.02
CA VAL A 30 15.76 2.67 12.42
C VAL A 30 15.79 2.98 10.94
N ASP A 31 16.90 3.51 10.46
CA ASP A 31 17.17 3.68 9.02
C ASP A 31 18.66 3.49 8.75
N ARG A 32 19.01 3.01 7.56
CA ARG A 32 20.42 2.91 7.15
C ARG A 32 21.04 4.27 6.82
N GLN A 33 20.22 5.26 6.49
CA GLN A 33 20.63 6.62 6.14
C GLN A 33 20.37 7.57 7.30
N THR A 34 21.42 8.06 7.95
CA THR A 34 21.31 9.05 9.03
C THR A 34 20.51 10.29 8.59
N ALA A 35 20.68 10.71 7.31
CA ALA A 35 19.94 11.84 6.76
C ALA A 35 18.41 11.68 6.81
N ASN A 36 17.87 10.47 6.75
CA ASN A 36 16.44 10.25 6.93
C ASN A 36 16.02 10.42 8.40
N LEU A 37 16.87 10.00 9.32
CA LEU A 37 16.63 10.19 10.76
C LEU A 37 16.74 11.67 11.16
N ASP A 38 17.64 12.43 10.55
CA ASP A 38 17.83 13.86 10.81
C ASP A 38 16.60 14.68 10.41
N LYS A 39 15.88 14.27 9.35
CA LYS A 39 14.63 14.90 8.92
C LYS A 39 13.49 14.85 9.94
N LEU A 40 13.58 13.98 10.95
CA LEU A 40 12.60 13.94 12.04
C LEU A 40 12.65 15.18 12.95
N GLY A 41 13.71 16.00 12.83
CA GLY A 41 13.88 17.24 13.59
C GLY A 41 14.58 17.05 14.95
N ALA A 42 15.13 18.12 15.50
CA ALA A 42 15.85 18.09 16.77
C ALA A 42 14.93 17.82 17.99
N ASP A 43 13.66 18.13 17.86
CA ASP A 43 12.60 17.98 18.86
C ASP A 43 11.97 16.58 18.91
N PHE A 44 12.39 15.66 18.03
CA PHE A 44 11.90 14.29 18.03
C PHE A 44 12.20 13.57 19.36
N LYS A 45 11.17 13.13 20.05
CA LYS A 45 11.24 12.54 21.39
C LYS A 45 11.53 11.03 21.41
N GLY A 46 11.65 10.39 20.24
CA GLY A 46 11.95 8.95 20.14
C GLY A 46 13.44 8.65 20.06
N ILE A 47 13.76 7.37 19.97
CA ILE A 47 15.13 6.84 19.82
C ILE A 47 15.44 6.68 18.34
N ARG A 48 16.57 7.23 17.86
CA ARG A 48 17.09 7.06 16.49
C ARG A 48 18.23 6.07 16.49
N ILE A 49 18.19 5.13 15.56
CA ILE A 49 19.25 4.13 15.39
C ILE A 49 19.61 4.06 13.89
N THR A 50 20.89 4.28 13.58
CA THR A 50 21.41 4.02 12.24
C THR A 50 21.85 2.58 12.15
N SER A 51 21.19 1.75 11.33
CA SER A 51 21.52 0.34 11.14
C SER A 51 21.04 -0.17 9.78
N ASP A 52 21.75 -1.17 9.25
CA ASP A 52 21.33 -1.89 8.07
C ASP A 52 20.31 -2.98 8.45
N LEU A 53 19.10 -2.87 7.92
CA LEU A 53 18.00 -3.81 8.17
C LEU A 53 18.08 -5.07 7.29
N ALA A 54 18.96 -5.08 6.28
CA ALA A 54 19.24 -6.28 5.48
C ALA A 54 20.05 -7.33 6.28
N ASP A 55 20.74 -6.90 7.35
CA ASP A 55 21.41 -7.81 8.26
C ASP A 55 20.42 -8.40 9.29
N LYS A 56 20.10 -9.68 9.12
CA LYS A 56 19.17 -10.42 9.99
C LYS A 56 19.57 -10.39 11.46
N GLY A 57 20.88 -10.47 11.76
CA GLY A 57 21.39 -10.45 13.14
C GLY A 57 21.20 -9.09 13.80
N ASN A 58 21.38 -8.00 13.06
CA ASN A 58 21.08 -6.66 13.52
C ASN A 58 19.59 -6.48 13.78
N LEU A 59 18.75 -6.91 12.83
CA LEU A 59 17.30 -6.82 12.96
C LEU A 59 16.82 -7.56 14.22
N GLN A 60 17.26 -8.78 14.45
CA GLN A 60 16.89 -9.57 15.65
C GLN A 60 17.25 -8.86 16.96
N LYS A 61 18.43 -8.25 17.05
CA LYS A 61 18.84 -7.48 18.25
C LYS A 61 17.96 -6.24 18.46
N LEU A 62 17.64 -5.53 17.38
CA LEU A 62 16.86 -4.30 17.42
C LEU A 62 15.42 -4.54 17.91
N ILE A 63 14.81 -5.66 17.52
CA ILE A 63 13.41 -5.95 17.84
C ILE A 63 13.24 -6.70 19.17
N GLN A 64 14.31 -7.18 19.80
CA GLN A 64 14.26 -8.06 20.98
C GLN A 64 13.40 -7.49 22.12
N ASP A 65 13.56 -6.20 22.44
CA ASP A 65 12.88 -5.51 23.53
C ASP A 65 11.68 -4.69 23.09
N GLN A 66 11.18 -4.93 21.88
CA GLN A 66 10.03 -4.22 21.31
C GLN A 66 8.74 -5.03 21.49
N ASP A 67 7.60 -4.34 21.57
CA ASP A 67 6.28 -4.96 21.67
C ASP A 67 5.65 -5.15 20.28
N ILE A 68 5.78 -4.15 19.42
CA ILE A 68 5.26 -4.16 18.05
C ILE A 68 6.32 -3.61 17.10
N VAL A 69 6.43 -4.22 15.94
CA VAL A 69 7.25 -3.75 14.82
C VAL A 69 6.35 -3.13 13.77
N LEU A 70 6.66 -1.92 13.32
CA LEU A 70 6.06 -1.29 12.14
C LEU A 70 7.10 -1.29 11.03
N SER A 71 6.85 -2.06 9.98
CA SER A 71 7.79 -2.22 8.87
C SER A 71 7.41 -1.34 7.69
N ALA A 72 8.33 -0.48 7.28
CA ALA A 72 8.29 0.38 6.11
C ALA A 72 9.54 0.18 5.24
N VAL A 73 10.01 -1.06 5.16
CA VAL A 73 11.16 -1.44 4.31
C VAL A 73 10.72 -1.58 2.85
N PRO A 74 11.65 -1.46 1.89
CA PRO A 74 11.36 -1.74 0.48
C PRO A 74 10.86 -3.18 0.26
N GLY A 75 10.04 -3.40 -0.78
CA GLY A 75 9.39 -4.68 -1.06
C GLY A 75 10.35 -5.87 -1.09
N TYR A 76 11.54 -5.72 -1.66
CA TYR A 76 12.55 -6.79 -1.73
C TYR A 76 13.12 -7.25 -0.38
N LEU A 77 12.93 -6.46 0.70
CA LEU A 77 13.30 -6.84 2.08
C LEU A 77 12.10 -7.32 2.90
N GLY A 78 10.89 -7.09 2.42
CA GLY A 78 9.64 -7.26 3.18
C GLY A 78 9.49 -8.67 3.73
N TYR A 79 9.54 -9.69 2.87
CA TYR A 79 9.30 -11.07 3.28
C TYR A 79 10.30 -11.58 4.33
N GLU A 80 11.60 -11.35 4.17
CA GLU A 80 12.61 -11.78 5.14
C GLU A 80 12.54 -10.97 6.44
N THR A 81 12.13 -9.70 6.37
CA THR A 81 11.84 -8.89 7.56
C THR A 81 10.65 -9.45 8.33
N LEU A 82 9.53 -9.69 7.64
CA LEU A 82 8.30 -10.27 8.20
C LEU A 82 8.60 -11.61 8.89
N LYS A 83 9.29 -12.52 8.19
CA LYS A 83 9.72 -13.82 8.70
C LYS A 83 10.58 -13.69 9.97
N THR A 84 11.56 -12.80 9.95
CA THR A 84 12.48 -12.58 11.09
C THR A 84 11.72 -12.09 12.32
N VAL A 85 10.78 -11.16 12.15
CA VAL A 85 9.96 -10.61 13.24
C VAL A 85 9.02 -11.67 13.81
N ILE A 86 8.37 -12.47 12.95
CA ILE A 86 7.53 -13.60 13.36
C ILE A 86 8.34 -14.63 14.15
N GLU A 87 9.52 -15.02 13.66
CA GLU A 87 10.43 -15.96 14.35
C GLU A 87 10.89 -15.46 15.73
N ALA A 88 10.98 -14.13 15.91
CA ALA A 88 11.28 -13.49 17.18
C ALA A 88 10.06 -13.38 18.12
N GLY A 89 8.87 -13.83 17.71
CA GLY A 89 7.65 -13.78 18.50
C GLY A 89 7.09 -12.36 18.70
N LYS A 90 7.36 -11.44 17.76
CA LYS A 90 6.91 -10.03 17.85
C LYS A 90 5.73 -9.77 16.93
N ASN A 91 4.75 -8.99 17.43
CA ASN A 91 3.67 -8.51 16.57
C ASN A 91 4.22 -7.53 15.53
N ILE A 92 3.64 -7.55 14.33
CA ILE A 92 4.10 -6.70 13.24
C ILE A 92 2.93 -6.11 12.46
N VAL A 93 3.11 -4.87 12.02
CA VAL A 93 2.34 -4.23 10.95
C VAL A 93 3.32 -3.94 9.83
N ASP A 94 3.03 -4.40 8.62
CA ASP A 94 3.92 -4.29 7.46
C ASP A 94 3.21 -3.66 6.27
N ILE A 95 3.92 -2.76 5.57
CA ILE A 95 3.45 -2.13 4.34
C ILE A 95 4.28 -2.52 3.11
N ALA A 96 5.26 -3.43 3.27
CA ALA A 96 6.15 -3.81 2.18
C ALA A 96 5.40 -4.56 1.07
N PHE A 97 5.56 -4.12 -0.17
CA PHE A 97 4.97 -4.75 -1.36
C PHE A 97 5.85 -5.91 -1.85
N SER A 98 5.92 -6.98 -1.05
CA SER A 98 6.75 -8.16 -1.33
C SER A 98 6.16 -9.01 -2.45
N PRO A 99 6.97 -9.62 -3.33
CA PRO A 99 6.48 -10.52 -4.39
C PRO A 99 6.06 -11.90 -3.88
N GLU A 100 6.55 -12.31 -2.71
CA GLU A 100 6.34 -13.64 -2.15
C GLU A 100 4.91 -13.85 -1.63
N ASP A 101 4.49 -15.11 -1.52
CA ASP A 101 3.26 -15.49 -0.85
C ASP A 101 3.44 -15.45 0.67
N ILE A 102 2.84 -14.44 1.29
CA ILE A 102 2.94 -14.20 2.74
C ILE A 102 2.23 -15.26 3.57
N PHE A 103 1.22 -15.98 3.03
CA PHE A 103 0.52 -17.03 3.76
C PHE A 103 1.42 -18.24 4.08
N THR A 104 2.54 -18.39 3.40
CA THR A 104 3.56 -19.39 3.75
C THR A 104 4.10 -19.22 5.18
N LEU A 105 3.92 -18.06 5.79
CA LEU A 105 4.34 -17.75 7.16
C LEU A 105 3.20 -17.90 8.20
N ASP A 106 1.96 -18.21 7.79
CA ASP A 106 0.78 -18.19 8.68
C ASP A 106 0.90 -19.21 9.82
N GLU A 107 1.21 -20.47 9.51
CA GLU A 107 1.37 -21.51 10.52
C GLU A 107 2.46 -21.12 11.54
N ARG A 108 3.55 -20.55 11.06
CA ARG A 108 4.63 -20.08 11.94
C ARG A 108 4.17 -18.92 12.83
N ALA A 109 3.47 -17.95 12.27
CA ALA A 109 2.95 -16.81 13.04
C ALA A 109 1.95 -17.27 14.12
N ARG A 110 1.05 -18.22 13.80
CA ARG A 110 0.12 -18.82 14.75
C ARG A 110 0.86 -19.55 15.87
N SER A 111 1.83 -20.38 15.53
CA SER A 111 2.62 -21.16 16.52
C SER A 111 3.42 -20.28 17.46
N MET A 112 3.87 -19.11 16.98
CA MET A 112 4.59 -18.11 17.78
C MET A 112 3.65 -17.15 18.53
N GLY A 113 2.33 -17.27 18.36
CA GLY A 113 1.34 -16.39 18.97
C GLY A 113 1.42 -14.93 18.50
N VAL A 114 1.89 -14.70 17.26
CA VAL A 114 2.10 -13.38 16.66
C VAL A 114 0.87 -12.91 15.91
N ILE A 115 0.54 -11.63 16.02
CA ILE A 115 -0.36 -10.90 15.12
C ILE A 115 0.53 -10.29 14.04
N ALA A 116 0.38 -10.72 12.80
CA ALA A 116 1.13 -10.21 11.66
C ALA A 116 0.18 -9.56 10.64
N VAL A 117 -0.08 -8.26 10.83
CA VAL A 117 -0.84 -7.46 9.86
C VAL A 117 0.07 -7.10 8.70
N VAL A 118 -0.35 -7.43 7.50
CA VAL A 118 0.46 -7.32 6.28
C VAL A 118 -0.27 -6.48 5.23
N ASP A 119 0.46 -5.97 4.23
CA ASP A 119 -0.11 -5.15 3.16
C ASP A 119 -0.97 -3.97 3.69
N MET A 120 -0.62 -3.35 4.82
CA MET A 120 -1.47 -2.37 5.51
C MET A 120 -1.19 -0.92 5.07
N GLY A 121 -1.23 -0.68 3.76
CA GLY A 121 -1.09 0.65 3.14
C GLY A 121 -2.43 1.24 2.67
N VAL A 122 -2.41 2.02 1.60
CA VAL A 122 -3.61 2.53 0.94
C VAL A 122 -4.20 1.49 -0.01
N ALA A 123 -3.39 0.97 -0.94
CA ALA A 123 -3.70 -0.14 -1.85
C ALA A 123 -2.39 -0.82 -2.28
N PRO A 124 -2.16 -2.07 -1.86
CA PRO A 124 -2.99 -2.83 -0.91
C PRO A 124 -3.06 -2.19 0.48
N GLY A 125 -4.16 -2.45 1.20
CA GLY A 125 -4.36 -1.95 2.55
C GLY A 125 -5.80 -1.53 2.78
N MET A 126 -6.09 -0.23 2.74
CA MET A 126 -7.47 0.25 2.88
C MET A 126 -8.39 -0.30 1.79
N SER A 127 -7.91 -0.46 0.56
CA SER A 127 -8.67 -1.12 -0.51
C SER A 127 -9.14 -2.52 -0.10
N ASN A 128 -8.24 -3.31 0.49
CA ASN A 128 -8.52 -4.67 0.93
C ASN A 128 -9.43 -4.68 2.18
N LEU A 129 -9.17 -3.80 3.14
CA LEU A 129 -9.97 -3.65 4.36
C LEU A 129 -11.43 -3.29 4.01
N LEU A 130 -11.64 -2.31 3.14
CA LEU A 130 -12.98 -1.90 2.71
C LEU A 130 -13.68 -2.98 1.88
N THR A 131 -12.93 -3.74 1.07
CA THR A 131 -13.45 -4.92 0.37
C THR A 131 -13.92 -5.98 1.35
N GLY A 132 -13.12 -6.33 2.37
CA GLY A 132 -13.50 -7.29 3.40
C GLY A 132 -14.67 -6.81 4.25
N TYR A 133 -14.77 -5.50 4.49
CA TYR A 133 -15.92 -4.89 5.19
C TYR A 133 -17.20 -5.03 4.37
N ALA A 134 -17.16 -4.70 3.08
CA ALA A 134 -18.31 -4.90 2.19
C ALA A 134 -18.71 -6.38 2.09
N ASP A 135 -17.74 -7.28 1.89
CA ASP A 135 -17.97 -8.72 1.83
C ASP A 135 -18.69 -9.23 3.07
N SER A 136 -18.36 -8.70 4.26
CA SER A 136 -19.03 -9.08 5.52
C SER A 136 -20.48 -8.58 5.64
N MET A 137 -20.89 -7.60 4.84
CA MET A 137 -22.24 -7.03 4.82
C MET A 137 -23.14 -7.62 3.71
N LEU A 138 -22.56 -8.36 2.77
CA LEU A 138 -23.25 -8.96 1.64
C LEU A 138 -23.54 -10.44 1.90
N ASP A 139 -24.67 -10.93 1.39
CA ASP A 139 -24.97 -12.37 1.33
C ASP A 139 -24.05 -13.07 0.31
N LYS A 140 -23.66 -12.34 -0.74
CA LYS A 140 -22.78 -12.81 -1.81
C LYS A 140 -22.07 -11.63 -2.48
N THR A 141 -20.78 -11.66 -2.52
CA THR A 141 -19.97 -10.73 -3.32
C THR A 141 -19.89 -11.21 -4.77
N GLU A 142 -20.21 -10.35 -5.72
CA GLU A 142 -20.21 -10.67 -7.16
C GLU A 142 -19.09 -9.99 -7.93
N LYS A 143 -18.74 -8.76 -7.54
CA LYS A 143 -17.70 -8.04 -8.23
C LYS A 143 -16.96 -7.07 -7.29
N VAL A 144 -15.65 -7.02 -7.44
CA VAL A 144 -14.77 -6.06 -6.77
C VAL A 144 -13.99 -5.30 -7.83
N THR A 145 -14.06 -3.97 -7.77
CA THR A 145 -13.26 -3.10 -8.65
C THR A 145 -12.56 -2.07 -7.78
N ILE A 146 -11.25 -1.98 -7.92
CA ILE A 146 -10.41 -1.04 -7.18
C ILE A 146 -9.67 -0.17 -8.18
N TYR A 147 -9.78 1.14 -8.02
CA TYR A 147 -8.98 2.13 -8.73
C TYR A 147 -8.15 2.90 -7.70
N VAL A 148 -6.84 3.02 -7.93
CA VAL A 148 -5.96 3.77 -7.02
C VAL A 148 -4.87 4.50 -7.79
N GLY A 149 -4.51 5.71 -7.38
CA GLY A 149 -3.41 6.45 -7.97
C GLY A 149 -2.82 7.49 -7.04
N GLY A 150 -1.50 7.55 -7.00
CA GLY A 150 -0.75 8.66 -6.45
C GLY A 150 -0.18 9.50 -7.61
N LEU A 151 -0.49 10.79 -7.62
CA LEU A 151 -0.23 11.68 -8.74
C LEU A 151 0.39 13.00 -8.24
N PRO A 152 1.27 13.66 -9.02
CA PRO A 152 1.60 15.03 -8.75
C PRO A 152 0.37 15.92 -8.95
N ARG A 153 0.15 16.89 -8.09
CA ARG A 153 -0.97 17.83 -8.24
C ARG A 153 -0.90 18.63 -9.54
N ILE A 154 0.32 18.94 -9.99
CA ILE A 154 0.55 19.67 -11.25
C ILE A 154 1.16 18.73 -12.27
N ARG A 155 0.47 18.56 -13.41
CA ARG A 155 0.96 17.80 -14.55
C ARG A 155 2.14 18.50 -15.20
N GLN A 156 3.26 17.77 -15.39
CA GLN A 156 4.46 18.28 -16.04
C GLN A 156 4.90 17.35 -17.17
N TRP A 157 4.91 17.87 -18.38
CA TRP A 157 5.45 17.15 -19.54
C TRP A 157 6.97 16.90 -19.35
N PRO A 158 7.54 15.78 -19.80
CA PRO A 158 6.93 14.74 -20.64
C PRO A 158 6.23 13.61 -19.84
N TRP A 159 6.53 13.45 -18.56
CA TRP A 159 6.10 12.26 -17.82
C TRP A 159 4.72 12.40 -17.22
N GLU A 160 4.32 13.61 -16.85
CA GLU A 160 3.06 13.88 -16.14
C GLU A 160 2.90 13.01 -14.89
N TYR A 161 4.04 12.62 -14.32
CA TYR A 161 4.14 11.72 -13.18
C TYR A 161 5.32 12.11 -12.29
N LYS A 162 5.11 11.97 -10.98
CA LYS A 162 6.14 12.01 -9.95
C LYS A 162 5.93 10.81 -9.03
N ALA A 163 7.02 10.18 -8.63
CA ALA A 163 6.97 9.06 -7.70
C ALA A 163 6.72 9.59 -6.29
N VAL A 164 5.57 9.26 -5.75
CA VAL A 164 5.10 9.66 -4.42
C VAL A 164 5.50 8.66 -3.34
N PHE A 165 6.05 7.52 -3.76
CA PHE A 165 6.64 6.47 -2.92
C PHE A 165 7.94 5.95 -3.58
N SER A 166 8.41 4.77 -3.19
CA SER A 166 9.66 4.19 -3.70
C SER A 166 9.65 4.08 -5.24
N PRO A 167 10.56 4.77 -5.96
CA PRO A 167 10.60 4.68 -7.42
C PRO A 167 10.91 3.27 -7.95
N VAL A 168 11.55 2.42 -7.15
CA VAL A 168 11.80 1.01 -7.49
C VAL A 168 10.48 0.25 -7.54
N ASP A 169 9.62 0.45 -6.52
CA ASP A 169 8.31 -0.21 -6.46
C ASP A 169 7.37 0.33 -7.56
N VAL A 170 7.54 1.58 -8.00
CA VAL A 170 6.83 2.12 -9.20
C VAL A 170 7.22 1.35 -10.46
N ILE A 171 8.48 0.99 -10.65
CA ILE A 171 8.91 0.17 -11.80
C ILE A 171 8.27 -1.22 -11.74
N GLU A 172 8.11 -1.79 -10.53
CA GLU A 172 7.40 -3.07 -10.35
C GLU A 172 5.95 -3.00 -10.86
N GLU A 173 5.23 -1.90 -10.62
CA GLU A 173 3.88 -1.71 -11.16
C GLU A 173 3.82 -1.73 -12.70
N TYR A 174 4.91 -1.37 -13.37
CA TYR A 174 4.99 -1.30 -14.83
C TYR A 174 5.55 -2.56 -15.49
N THR A 175 6.11 -3.46 -14.72
CA THR A 175 6.79 -4.67 -15.21
C THR A 175 6.20 -5.97 -14.70
N ARG A 176 5.68 -5.99 -13.46
CA ARG A 176 5.07 -7.18 -12.87
C ARG A 176 3.74 -7.49 -13.57
N PRO A 177 3.53 -8.75 -14.03
CA PRO A 177 2.26 -9.15 -14.60
C PRO A 177 1.10 -8.93 -13.62
N ALA A 178 0.01 -8.36 -14.11
CA ALA A 178 -1.20 -8.12 -13.34
C ALA A 178 -2.03 -9.41 -13.24
N ARG A 179 -2.37 -9.79 -12.01
CA ARG A 179 -3.26 -10.91 -11.70
C ARG A 179 -4.62 -10.37 -11.29
N PHE A 180 -5.68 -10.94 -11.85
CA PHE A 180 -7.05 -10.58 -11.49
C PHE A 180 -7.97 -11.79 -11.68
N VAL A 181 -9.21 -11.69 -11.24
CA VAL A 181 -10.23 -12.75 -11.39
C VAL A 181 -11.27 -12.32 -12.40
N ASP A 182 -11.49 -13.14 -13.42
CA ASP A 182 -12.58 -13.00 -14.39
C ASP A 182 -13.36 -14.30 -14.49
N ARG A 183 -14.69 -14.23 -14.33
CA ARG A 183 -15.61 -15.38 -14.32
C ARG A 183 -15.15 -16.53 -13.42
N GLY A 184 -14.66 -16.20 -12.25
CA GLY A 184 -14.19 -17.17 -11.24
C GLY A 184 -12.83 -17.80 -11.55
N GLN A 185 -12.11 -17.32 -12.56
CA GLN A 185 -10.80 -17.84 -12.92
C GLN A 185 -9.73 -16.75 -12.78
N MET A 186 -8.58 -17.14 -12.25
CA MET A 186 -7.43 -16.23 -12.23
C MET A 186 -6.90 -16.01 -13.65
N VAL A 187 -6.79 -14.76 -14.03
CA VAL A 187 -6.25 -14.30 -15.31
C VAL A 187 -4.96 -13.53 -15.05
N ILE A 188 -3.96 -13.76 -15.87
CA ILE A 188 -2.67 -13.05 -15.82
C ILE A 188 -2.49 -12.30 -17.14
N LYS A 189 -2.28 -10.99 -17.05
CA LYS A 189 -1.96 -10.15 -18.22
C LYS A 189 -0.66 -9.37 -17.98
N PRO A 190 0.01 -8.92 -19.04
CA PRO A 190 1.14 -7.99 -18.87
C PRO A 190 0.72 -6.76 -18.07
N ALA A 191 1.64 -6.19 -17.31
CA ALA A 191 1.43 -4.86 -16.71
C ALA A 191 1.04 -3.84 -17.79
N LEU A 192 0.34 -2.77 -17.40
CA LEU A 192 -0.17 -1.72 -18.30
C LEU A 192 -1.19 -2.23 -19.34
N SER A 193 -1.79 -3.40 -19.15
CA SER A 193 -2.84 -3.93 -20.02
C SER A 193 -4.18 -3.27 -19.76
N ASP A 194 -5.09 -3.39 -20.74
CA ASP A 194 -6.48 -2.91 -20.73
C ASP A 194 -6.63 -1.47 -20.21
N PRO A 195 -5.91 -0.50 -20.81
CA PRO A 195 -6.05 0.90 -20.41
C PRO A 195 -7.46 1.40 -20.70
N GLU A 196 -8.02 2.19 -19.78
CA GLU A 196 -9.31 2.84 -19.93
C GLU A 196 -9.27 4.27 -19.38
N LEU A 197 -10.06 5.15 -19.96
CA LEU A 197 -10.19 6.54 -19.49
C LEU A 197 -11.40 6.66 -18.58
N LEU A 198 -11.20 7.26 -17.42
CA LEU A 198 -12.20 7.46 -16.38
C LEU A 198 -12.20 8.92 -15.93
N ASP A 199 -13.39 9.50 -15.79
CA ASP A 199 -13.56 10.86 -15.30
C ASP A 199 -13.77 10.86 -13.79
N PHE A 200 -12.92 11.60 -13.08
CA PHE A 200 -13.01 11.83 -11.64
C PHE A 200 -13.46 13.27 -11.38
N PRO A 201 -14.57 13.49 -10.68
CA PRO A 201 -15.05 14.83 -10.35
C PRO A 201 -13.98 15.69 -9.65
N GLY A 202 -13.77 16.91 -10.14
CA GLY A 202 -12.78 17.83 -9.58
C GLY A 202 -11.32 17.57 -9.94
N ILE A 203 -11.03 16.44 -10.62
CA ILE A 203 -9.67 16.02 -11.03
C ILE A 203 -9.53 16.02 -12.55
N GLY A 204 -10.54 15.53 -13.24
CA GLY A 204 -10.57 15.36 -14.69
C GLY A 204 -10.36 13.90 -15.10
N THR A 205 -10.02 13.69 -16.37
CA THR A 205 -9.84 12.37 -16.96
C THR A 205 -8.50 11.78 -16.58
N LEU A 206 -8.53 10.59 -15.97
CA LEU A 206 -7.39 9.75 -15.69
C LEU A 206 -7.41 8.50 -16.56
N GLU A 207 -6.26 7.88 -16.71
CA GLU A 207 -6.09 6.61 -17.42
C GLU A 207 -5.77 5.51 -16.41
N ALA A 208 -6.63 4.47 -16.37
CA ALA A 208 -6.48 3.30 -15.51
C ALA A 208 -5.87 2.14 -16.30
N PHE A 209 -5.04 1.33 -15.66
CA PHE A 209 -4.47 0.11 -16.24
C PHE A 209 -4.38 -1.01 -15.22
N ASN A 210 -4.40 -2.26 -15.69
CA ASN A 210 -4.30 -3.42 -14.81
C ASN A 210 -2.95 -3.46 -14.08
N SER A 211 -3.01 -3.60 -12.77
CA SER A 211 -1.87 -3.77 -11.86
C SER A 211 -2.09 -4.93 -10.89
N ASP A 212 -1.04 -5.36 -10.18
CA ASP A 212 -1.05 -6.56 -9.34
C ASP A 212 -1.40 -6.23 -7.87
N GLY A 213 -2.41 -5.37 -7.66
CA GLY A 213 -2.77 -4.84 -6.36
C GLY A 213 -3.81 -5.64 -5.58
N LEU A 214 -4.50 -6.61 -6.17
CA LEU A 214 -5.47 -7.44 -5.46
C LEU A 214 -4.85 -8.25 -4.32
N ARG A 215 -3.62 -8.73 -4.50
CA ARG A 215 -2.83 -9.41 -3.48
C ARG A 215 -3.61 -10.58 -2.85
N THR A 216 -3.81 -10.49 -1.53
CA THR A 216 -4.48 -11.51 -0.71
C THR A 216 -5.96 -11.68 -1.03
N LEU A 217 -6.63 -10.66 -1.57
CA LEU A 217 -8.06 -10.74 -1.95
C LEU A 217 -8.37 -11.92 -2.86
N MET A 218 -7.46 -12.26 -3.79
CA MET A 218 -7.65 -13.41 -4.69
C MET A 218 -7.77 -14.75 -3.97
N ALA A 219 -7.20 -14.87 -2.77
CA ALA A 219 -7.26 -16.09 -1.96
C ALA A 219 -8.33 -16.04 -0.87
N THR A 220 -8.79 -14.85 -0.49
CA THR A 220 -9.59 -14.63 0.72
C THR A 220 -11.04 -14.22 0.46
N ILE A 221 -11.31 -13.64 -0.72
CA ILE A 221 -12.66 -13.22 -1.14
C ILE A 221 -13.13 -14.11 -2.30
N GLN A 222 -14.38 -14.57 -2.18
CA GLN A 222 -15.02 -15.38 -3.22
C GLN A 222 -15.92 -14.49 -4.09
N ALA A 223 -15.34 -13.88 -5.12
CA ALA A 223 -16.10 -13.12 -6.10
C ALA A 223 -15.71 -13.57 -7.53
N PRO A 224 -16.71 -13.75 -8.43
CA PRO A 224 -16.42 -14.16 -9.81
C PRO A 224 -15.65 -13.12 -10.62
N THR A 225 -15.66 -11.86 -10.21
CA THR A 225 -14.88 -10.80 -10.85
C THR A 225 -14.20 -9.93 -9.81
N MET A 226 -12.88 -9.84 -9.89
CA MET A 226 -12.09 -8.93 -9.05
C MET A 226 -10.97 -8.31 -9.88
N ILE A 227 -10.87 -7.01 -9.87
CA ILE A 227 -9.82 -6.27 -10.60
C ILE A 227 -9.33 -5.07 -9.81
N GLU A 228 -8.03 -4.83 -9.86
CA GLU A 228 -7.40 -3.61 -9.40
C GLU A 228 -6.69 -2.95 -10.55
N LYS A 229 -6.82 -1.62 -10.65
CA LYS A 229 -6.19 -0.79 -11.68
C LYS A 229 -5.53 0.43 -11.07
N THR A 230 -4.31 0.66 -11.49
CA THR A 230 -3.56 1.87 -11.13
C THR A 230 -3.99 3.03 -12.03
N LEU A 231 -4.17 4.20 -11.43
CA LEU A 231 -4.54 5.45 -12.12
C LEU A 231 -3.30 6.31 -12.41
N ARG A 232 -3.24 6.86 -13.61
CA ARG A 232 -2.26 7.89 -14.00
C ARG A 232 -2.94 8.98 -14.83
N TYR A 233 -2.29 10.10 -15.01
CA TYR A 233 -2.74 11.08 -16.00
C TYR A 233 -2.65 10.49 -17.41
N ALA A 234 -3.65 10.76 -18.25
CA ALA A 234 -3.73 10.26 -19.60
C ALA A 234 -2.47 10.58 -20.42
N GLY A 235 -1.96 9.58 -21.15
CA GLY A 235 -0.75 9.64 -21.96
C GLY A 235 0.55 9.27 -21.21
N HIS A 236 0.52 9.00 -19.90
CA HIS A 236 1.67 8.45 -19.17
C HIS A 236 1.93 7.00 -19.56
N ILE A 237 0.89 6.18 -19.57
CA ILE A 237 0.96 4.74 -19.82
C ILE A 237 1.61 4.43 -21.17
N GLU A 238 1.23 5.18 -22.22
CA GLU A 238 1.82 5.00 -23.55
C GLU A 238 3.33 5.18 -23.57
N LYS A 239 3.84 6.22 -22.88
CA LYS A 239 5.28 6.49 -22.78
C LYS A 239 6.02 5.36 -22.05
N ILE A 240 5.42 4.86 -20.98
CA ILE A 240 6.01 3.76 -20.19
C ILE A 240 5.98 2.45 -20.98
N ARG A 241 4.92 2.17 -21.72
CA ARG A 241 4.86 1.00 -22.63
C ARG A 241 5.95 1.02 -23.67
N VAL A 242 6.18 2.17 -24.30
CA VAL A 242 7.29 2.33 -25.27
C VAL A 242 8.64 2.00 -24.62
N LEU A 243 8.92 2.51 -23.43
CA LEU A 243 10.17 2.20 -22.72
C LEU A 243 10.27 0.72 -22.36
N ARG A 244 9.20 0.13 -21.85
CA ARG A 244 9.17 -1.29 -21.47
C ARG A 244 9.37 -2.18 -22.70
N ASP A 245 8.61 -1.98 -23.75
CA ASP A 245 8.60 -2.82 -24.95
C ASP A 245 9.92 -2.66 -25.74
N ALA A 246 10.60 -1.52 -25.62
CA ALA A 246 11.95 -1.30 -26.14
C ALA A 246 13.08 -1.90 -25.27
N GLY A 247 12.74 -2.54 -24.13
CA GLY A 247 13.69 -3.23 -23.26
C GLY A 247 14.41 -2.35 -22.22
N PHE A 248 13.99 -1.09 -22.03
CA PHE A 248 14.64 -0.20 -21.05
C PHE A 248 14.47 -0.68 -19.59
N PHE A 249 13.48 -1.53 -19.29
CA PHE A 249 13.28 -2.12 -17.96
C PHE A 249 13.80 -3.56 -17.85
N SER A 250 14.58 -4.06 -18.85
CA SER A 250 15.19 -5.37 -18.78
C SER A 250 16.26 -5.44 -17.69
N THR A 251 16.26 -6.56 -16.97
CA THR A 251 17.31 -6.94 -16.01
C THR A 251 18.43 -7.72 -16.66
N ASP A 252 18.24 -8.21 -17.89
CA ASP A 252 19.26 -8.93 -18.64
C ASP A 252 20.33 -7.97 -19.12
N PRO A 253 21.61 -8.21 -18.81
CA PRO A 253 22.70 -7.32 -19.19
C PRO A 253 22.94 -7.34 -20.70
N ILE A 254 23.28 -6.18 -21.24
CA ILE A 254 23.71 -5.99 -22.64
C ILE A 254 25.16 -5.49 -22.68
N GLU A 255 25.91 -5.91 -23.71
CA GLU A 255 27.27 -5.48 -23.90
C GLU A 255 27.33 -4.19 -24.72
N ILE A 256 27.91 -3.13 -24.17
CA ILE A 256 28.13 -1.85 -24.86
C ILE A 256 29.60 -1.45 -24.70
N HIS A 257 30.34 -1.45 -25.80
CA HIS A 257 31.76 -1.09 -25.82
C HIS A 257 32.62 -1.87 -24.78
N GLY A 258 32.29 -3.15 -24.54
CA GLY A 258 33.00 -4.00 -23.58
C GLY A 258 32.59 -3.81 -22.11
N ALA A 259 31.59 -3.00 -21.83
CA ALA A 259 30.96 -2.88 -20.51
C ALA A 259 29.62 -3.63 -20.49
N SER A 260 29.40 -4.46 -19.48
CA SER A 260 28.13 -5.16 -19.24
C SER A 260 27.20 -4.24 -18.45
N ILE A 261 26.09 -3.87 -19.04
CA ILE A 261 25.13 -2.90 -18.47
C ILE A 261 23.73 -3.52 -18.44
N ARG A 262 23.08 -3.47 -17.28
CA ARG A 262 21.64 -3.78 -17.21
C ARG A 262 20.83 -2.56 -17.62
N PRO A 263 19.96 -2.65 -18.64
CA PRO A 263 19.13 -1.51 -19.09
C PRO A 263 18.33 -0.86 -17.96
N LEU A 264 17.78 -1.65 -17.04
CA LEU A 264 17.03 -1.14 -15.88
C LEU A 264 17.89 -0.19 -15.01
N ASP A 265 19.17 -0.51 -14.77
CA ASP A 265 20.04 0.32 -13.92
C ASP A 265 20.30 1.70 -14.56
N LEU A 266 20.53 1.71 -15.87
CA LEU A 266 20.67 2.96 -16.62
C LEU A 266 19.37 3.76 -16.62
N THR A 267 18.26 3.10 -16.91
CA THR A 267 16.93 3.73 -16.99
C THR A 267 16.55 4.37 -15.66
N THR A 268 16.69 3.64 -14.56
CA THR A 268 16.38 4.18 -13.22
C THR A 268 17.28 5.36 -12.86
N ARG A 269 18.56 5.30 -13.22
CA ARG A 269 19.51 6.42 -13.02
C ARG A 269 19.08 7.69 -13.74
N LEU A 270 18.45 7.57 -14.90
CA LEU A 270 17.98 8.69 -15.70
C LEU A 270 16.57 9.17 -15.28
N LEU A 271 15.65 8.27 -14.94
CA LEU A 271 14.26 8.59 -14.66
C LEU A 271 14.02 9.05 -13.21
N PHE A 272 14.65 8.42 -12.21
CA PHE A 272 14.34 8.72 -10.81
C PHE A 272 14.57 10.18 -10.42
N PRO A 273 15.64 10.87 -10.88
CA PRO A 273 15.79 12.30 -10.62
C PRO A 273 14.68 13.16 -11.23
N LYS A 274 14.06 12.71 -12.33
CA LYS A 274 12.96 13.40 -13.02
C LYS A 274 11.59 13.10 -12.38
N TRP A 275 11.44 11.91 -11.80
CA TRP A 275 10.21 11.49 -11.13
C TRP A 275 10.17 11.88 -9.65
N LYS A 276 11.30 12.23 -9.06
CA LYS A 276 11.31 12.69 -7.67
C LYS A 276 10.47 13.95 -7.51
N LEU A 277 9.61 13.98 -6.49
CA LEU A 277 8.99 15.21 -6.02
C LEU A 277 10.08 16.14 -5.48
N ASN A 278 10.07 17.38 -5.92
CA ASN A 278 10.94 18.42 -5.39
C ASN A 278 10.32 19.02 -4.12
N GLU A 279 11.11 19.80 -3.39
CA GLU A 279 10.62 20.55 -2.24
C GLU A 279 9.51 21.51 -2.68
N GLY A 280 8.39 21.50 -1.97
CA GLY A 280 7.21 22.30 -2.29
C GLY A 280 6.31 21.76 -3.42
N GLU A 281 6.67 20.65 -4.08
CA GLU A 281 5.74 19.96 -4.99
C GLU A 281 4.73 19.15 -4.19
N GLU A 282 3.47 19.27 -4.56
CA GLU A 282 2.34 18.62 -3.90
C GLU A 282 1.91 17.37 -4.69
N ASP A 283 1.40 16.38 -3.96
CA ASP A 283 0.78 15.19 -4.52
C ASP A 283 -0.69 15.09 -4.13
N ILE A 284 -1.38 14.22 -4.84
CA ILE A 284 -2.74 13.79 -4.54
C ILE A 284 -2.81 12.27 -4.55
N THR A 285 -3.68 11.72 -3.72
CA THR A 285 -4.03 10.30 -3.74
C THR A 285 -5.52 10.15 -4.01
N ILE A 286 -5.82 9.31 -4.99
CA ILE A 286 -7.19 8.99 -5.41
C ILE A 286 -7.38 7.51 -5.24
N MET A 287 -8.48 7.10 -4.64
CA MET A 287 -8.88 5.70 -4.64
C MET A 287 -10.40 5.60 -4.72
N GLN A 288 -10.88 4.62 -5.48
CA GLN A 288 -12.27 4.21 -5.47
C GLN A 288 -12.32 2.70 -5.30
N VAL A 289 -13.03 2.23 -4.28
CA VAL A 289 -13.31 0.81 -4.04
C VAL A 289 -14.79 0.58 -4.28
N ILE A 290 -15.11 -0.31 -5.21
CA ILE A 290 -16.47 -0.66 -5.60
C ILE A 290 -16.65 -2.14 -5.35
N VAL A 291 -17.61 -2.49 -4.49
CA VAL A 291 -18.00 -3.89 -4.21
C VAL A 291 -19.46 -4.06 -4.54
N GLU A 292 -19.75 -4.92 -5.49
CA GLU A 292 -21.08 -5.23 -5.97
C GLU A 292 -21.46 -6.64 -5.50
N GLY A 293 -22.72 -6.82 -5.09
CA GLY A 293 -23.19 -8.12 -4.63
C GLY A 293 -24.67 -8.13 -4.29
N ILE A 294 -25.08 -9.15 -3.57
CA ILE A 294 -26.45 -9.35 -3.11
C ILE A 294 -26.51 -9.17 -1.61
N LYS A 295 -27.50 -8.41 -1.14
CA LYS A 295 -27.83 -8.23 0.26
C LYS A 295 -29.35 -8.25 0.42
N ASP A 296 -29.86 -9.09 1.32
CA ASP A 296 -31.32 -9.24 1.53
C ASP A 296 -32.08 -9.55 0.22
N HIS A 297 -31.48 -10.36 -0.65
CA HIS A 297 -32.00 -10.71 -2.00
C HIS A 297 -32.07 -9.54 -2.99
N GLU A 298 -31.44 -8.40 -2.71
CA GLU A 298 -31.41 -7.24 -3.59
C GLU A 298 -29.97 -6.95 -4.05
N PRO A 299 -29.77 -6.49 -5.31
CA PRO A 299 -28.48 -6.03 -5.76
C PRO A 299 -28.07 -4.77 -4.99
N VAL A 300 -26.87 -4.80 -4.43
CA VAL A 300 -26.30 -3.67 -3.68
C VAL A 300 -24.89 -3.40 -4.18
N ARG A 301 -24.55 -2.14 -4.22
CA ARG A 301 -23.23 -1.65 -4.59
C ARG A 301 -22.71 -0.72 -3.48
N PHE A 302 -21.63 -1.11 -2.85
CA PHE A 302 -20.90 -0.27 -1.90
C PHE A 302 -19.75 0.42 -2.62
N ILE A 303 -19.61 1.72 -2.42
CA ILE A 303 -18.58 2.53 -3.05
C ILE A 303 -17.92 3.38 -1.97
N TRP A 304 -16.58 3.31 -1.90
CA TRP A 304 -15.77 4.22 -1.12
C TRP A 304 -14.90 5.04 -2.05
N ASP A 305 -14.94 6.35 -1.86
CA ASP A 305 -14.13 7.32 -2.56
C ASP A 305 -13.11 7.94 -1.60
N LEU A 306 -11.87 8.01 -2.00
CA LEU A 306 -10.81 8.78 -1.37
C LEU A 306 -10.29 9.82 -2.34
N TYR A 307 -10.26 11.06 -1.90
CA TYR A 307 -9.47 12.13 -2.49
C TYR A 307 -8.70 12.83 -1.37
N ASP A 308 -7.40 12.60 -1.32
CA ASP A 308 -6.51 13.23 -0.34
C ASP A 308 -5.43 14.04 -1.05
N THR A 309 -4.95 15.07 -0.39
CA THR A 309 -3.95 16.01 -0.94
C THR A 309 -2.81 16.19 0.04
N TYR A 310 -1.67 16.69 -0.46
CA TYR A 310 -0.60 17.19 0.38
C TYR A 310 -1.13 18.11 1.48
N ASP A 311 -0.69 17.89 2.71
CA ASP A 311 -1.05 18.76 3.84
C ASP A 311 0.03 19.82 4.07
N PRO A 312 -0.26 21.10 3.76
CA PRO A 312 0.71 22.17 3.91
C PRO A 312 1.04 22.52 5.37
N VAL A 313 0.20 22.10 6.32
CA VAL A 313 0.41 22.39 7.76
C VAL A 313 1.46 21.45 8.33
N SER A 314 1.34 20.15 8.07
CA SER A 314 2.33 19.15 8.51
C SER A 314 3.48 18.98 7.55
N GLY A 315 3.37 19.45 6.30
CA GLY A 315 4.34 19.21 5.23
C GLY A 315 4.38 17.76 4.76
N VAL A 316 3.30 16.99 4.99
CA VAL A 316 3.25 15.56 4.67
C VAL A 316 2.49 15.34 3.35
N HIS A 317 3.14 14.58 2.46
CA HIS A 317 2.55 14.19 1.18
C HIS A 317 1.33 13.27 1.36
N SER A 318 0.39 13.38 0.44
CA SER A 318 -0.85 12.62 0.46
C SER A 318 -0.62 11.11 0.48
N MET A 319 0.25 10.57 -0.37
CA MET A 319 0.57 9.15 -0.37
C MET A 319 1.15 8.69 0.96
N ALA A 320 1.96 9.52 1.61
CA ALA A 320 2.52 9.20 2.92
C ALA A 320 1.47 9.23 4.04
N ARG A 321 0.48 10.12 3.94
CA ARG A 321 -0.66 10.19 4.87
C ARG A 321 -1.55 8.97 4.72
N THR A 322 -2.02 8.71 3.51
CA THR A 322 -2.98 7.65 3.21
C THR A 322 -2.41 6.25 3.44
N THR A 323 -1.14 6.03 3.13
CA THR A 323 -0.43 4.77 3.41
C THR A 323 0.03 4.69 4.86
N GLY A 324 0.74 5.71 5.32
CA GLY A 324 1.40 5.70 6.63
C GLY A 324 0.42 5.72 7.79
N TYR A 325 -0.60 6.56 7.74
CA TYR A 325 -1.57 6.67 8.83
C TYR A 325 -2.47 5.43 8.92
N THR A 326 -2.74 4.75 7.80
CA THR A 326 -3.40 3.44 7.82
C THR A 326 -2.60 2.44 8.65
N ALA A 327 -1.30 2.34 8.42
CA ALA A 327 -0.43 1.45 9.17
C ALA A 327 -0.30 1.85 10.66
N THR A 328 -0.21 3.15 10.96
CA THR A 328 -0.15 3.61 12.36
C THR A 328 -1.45 3.39 13.11
N MET A 329 -2.60 3.45 12.44
CA MET A 329 -3.89 3.06 13.03
C MET A 329 -3.95 1.56 13.30
N ALA A 330 -3.39 0.71 12.43
CA ALA A 330 -3.28 -0.72 12.70
C ALA A 330 -2.35 -1.03 13.89
N VAL A 331 -1.26 -0.28 14.07
CA VAL A 331 -0.42 -0.38 15.28
C VAL A 331 -1.24 -0.06 16.53
N ARG A 332 -2.01 1.04 16.53
CA ARG A 332 -2.88 1.43 17.66
C ARG A 332 -3.97 0.40 17.91
N MET A 333 -4.57 -0.14 16.87
CA MET A 333 -5.58 -1.20 16.95
C MET A 333 -5.03 -2.43 17.70
N ILE A 334 -3.81 -2.87 17.41
CA ILE A 334 -3.14 -3.96 18.14
C ILE A 334 -2.79 -3.52 19.56
N ALA A 335 -2.27 -2.30 19.74
CA ALA A 335 -1.88 -1.76 21.05
C ALA A 335 -3.08 -1.67 22.03
N HIS A 336 -4.24 -1.25 21.52
CA HIS A 336 -5.50 -1.21 22.26
C HIS A 336 -6.21 -2.56 22.36
N ARG A 337 -5.62 -3.63 21.80
CA ARG A 337 -6.15 -4.99 21.82
C ARG A 337 -7.55 -5.13 21.18
N LEU A 338 -7.87 -4.26 20.22
CA LEU A 338 -9.12 -4.35 19.44
C LEU A 338 -9.07 -5.53 18.46
N TYR A 339 -7.90 -5.82 17.91
CA TYR A 339 -7.65 -6.99 17.07
C TYR A 339 -6.68 -7.96 17.78
N ARG A 340 -7.02 -9.27 17.81
CA ARG A 340 -6.26 -10.27 18.59
C ARG A 340 -5.97 -11.55 17.84
N GLU A 341 -6.44 -11.66 16.59
CA GLU A 341 -6.26 -12.86 15.79
C GLU A 341 -4.78 -13.12 15.50
N LYS A 342 -4.35 -14.36 15.77
CA LYS A 342 -2.97 -14.78 15.57
C LYS A 342 -2.79 -15.39 14.18
N GLY A 343 -1.62 -15.16 13.59
CA GLY A 343 -1.30 -15.57 12.23
C GLY A 343 -1.13 -14.37 11.32
N ILE A 344 -1.06 -14.66 10.02
CA ILE A 344 -1.08 -13.64 8.97
C ILE A 344 -2.48 -13.05 8.89
N SER A 345 -2.57 -11.74 9.02
CA SER A 345 -3.81 -10.98 9.01
C SER A 345 -3.77 -9.92 7.90
N PRO A 346 -4.19 -10.28 6.69
CA PRO A 346 -4.36 -9.28 5.64
C PRO A 346 -5.52 -8.34 5.99
N PRO A 347 -5.58 -7.13 5.41
CA PRO A 347 -6.53 -6.10 5.81
C PRO A 347 -7.99 -6.50 5.65
N GLU A 348 -8.34 -7.35 4.68
CA GLU A 348 -9.69 -7.87 4.50
C GLU A 348 -10.17 -8.75 5.66
N PHE A 349 -9.27 -9.40 6.42
CA PHE A 349 -9.67 -10.10 7.64
C PHE A 349 -10.03 -9.11 8.74
N ILE A 350 -9.29 -8.02 8.85
CA ILE A 350 -9.59 -6.91 9.76
C ILE A 350 -10.92 -6.25 9.35
N GLY A 351 -11.15 -6.10 8.05
CA GLY A 351 -12.38 -5.57 7.46
C GLY A 351 -13.66 -6.28 7.91
N LYS A 352 -13.60 -7.58 8.22
CA LYS A 352 -14.74 -8.36 8.77
C LYS A 352 -15.09 -7.98 10.21
N ASN A 353 -14.23 -7.23 10.90
CA ASN A 353 -14.49 -6.73 12.25
C ASN A 353 -14.90 -5.25 12.21
N HIS A 354 -16.20 -4.98 12.30
CA HIS A 354 -16.78 -3.64 12.20
C HIS A 354 -16.14 -2.63 13.18
N LEU A 355 -15.85 -3.05 14.42
CA LEU A 355 -15.22 -2.18 15.42
C LEU A 355 -13.80 -1.77 15.01
N CYS A 356 -13.06 -2.68 14.39
CA CYS A 356 -11.72 -2.37 13.86
C CYS A 356 -11.81 -1.40 12.67
N VAL A 357 -12.80 -1.60 11.78
CA VAL A 357 -13.02 -0.70 10.63
C VAL A 357 -13.38 0.71 11.10
N GLU A 358 -14.34 0.84 12.01
CA GLU A 358 -14.75 2.12 12.59
C GLU A 358 -13.55 2.83 13.24
N PHE A 359 -12.79 2.13 14.07
CA PHE A 359 -11.61 2.65 14.73
C PHE A 359 -10.57 3.19 13.74
N ILE A 360 -10.29 2.44 12.66
CA ILE A 360 -9.33 2.84 11.62
C ILE A 360 -9.86 4.05 10.84
N LEU A 361 -11.12 4.02 10.38
CA LEU A 361 -11.70 5.11 9.59
C LEU A 361 -11.83 6.40 10.40
N GLU A 362 -12.21 6.32 11.68
CA GLU A 362 -12.29 7.49 12.56
C GLU A 362 -10.91 8.08 12.82
N GLY A 363 -9.92 7.25 13.17
CA GLY A 363 -8.56 7.71 13.38
C GLY A 363 -7.90 8.28 12.12
N LEU A 364 -8.25 7.80 10.93
CA LEU A 364 -7.83 8.40 9.66
C LEU A 364 -8.51 9.76 9.44
N ARG A 365 -9.82 9.87 9.74
CA ARG A 365 -10.56 11.13 9.64
C ARG A 365 -9.99 12.21 10.58
N GLU A 366 -9.62 11.86 11.81
CA GLU A 366 -8.94 12.77 12.73
C GLU A 366 -7.61 13.31 12.17
N ARG A 367 -6.97 12.57 11.29
CA ARG A 367 -5.74 12.93 10.56
C ARG A 367 -6.00 13.59 9.21
N GLY A 368 -7.28 13.88 8.91
CA GLY A 368 -7.72 14.54 7.69
C GLY A 368 -7.74 13.61 6.46
N VAL A 369 -7.60 12.29 6.63
CA VAL A 369 -7.77 11.31 5.55
C VAL A 369 -9.19 10.76 5.62
N VAL A 370 -10.03 11.10 4.64
CA VAL A 370 -11.46 10.81 4.65
C VAL A 370 -11.84 9.87 3.53
N TYR A 371 -12.48 8.78 3.88
CA TYR A 371 -13.13 7.85 2.94
C TYR A 371 -14.63 8.12 2.95
N GLU A 372 -15.17 8.57 1.82
CA GLU A 372 -16.60 8.82 1.65
C GLU A 372 -17.28 7.54 1.15
N MET A 373 -18.25 7.05 1.89
CA MET A 373 -18.99 5.82 1.57
C MET A 373 -20.39 6.16 1.06
N ARG A 374 -20.81 5.47 -0.01
CA ARG A 374 -22.19 5.46 -0.49
C ARG A 374 -22.65 4.04 -0.80
N GLU A 375 -23.91 3.76 -0.49
CA GLU A 375 -24.62 2.54 -0.81
C GLU A 375 -25.63 2.84 -1.93
N GLU A 376 -25.52 2.10 -3.03
CA GLU A 376 -26.48 2.17 -4.13
C GLU A 376 -27.24 0.85 -4.18
N ARG A 377 -28.57 0.91 -4.18
CA ARG A 377 -29.45 -0.26 -4.35
C ARG A 377 -30.00 -0.25 -5.76
N GLY A 378 -29.91 -1.38 -6.45
CA GLY A 378 -30.49 -1.55 -7.77
C GLY A 378 -32.00 -1.64 -7.69
N GLU A 379 -32.71 -1.07 -8.68
CA GLU A 379 -34.12 -1.36 -8.88
C GLU A 379 -34.28 -2.85 -9.21
N ARG A 380 -35.27 -3.53 -8.60
CA ARG A 380 -35.63 -4.91 -8.96
C ARG A 380 -35.89 -4.94 -10.46
N ARG A 381 -35.09 -5.68 -11.23
CA ARG A 381 -35.53 -6.12 -12.53
C ARG A 381 -36.68 -7.10 -12.28
N GLU A 382 -37.91 -6.63 -12.45
CA GLU A 382 -39.06 -7.55 -12.54
C GLU A 382 -38.73 -8.48 -13.73
N GLU A 383 -38.48 -9.73 -13.41
CA GLU A 383 -38.43 -10.79 -14.41
C GLU A 383 -39.84 -10.93 -14.98
N ASN A 384 -40.07 -10.39 -16.20
CA ASN A 384 -41.23 -10.66 -17.04
C ASN A 384 -41.01 -11.95 -17.82
#